data_45957b4af6bbc897519b45244545096f
#
_entry.id   45957b4af6bbc897519b45244545096f
#
_cell.length_a   1.000
_cell.length_b   1.000
_cell.length_c   1.000
_cell.angle_alpha   90.00
_cell.angle_beta   90.00
_cell.angle_gamma   90.00
#
_symmetry.space_group_name_H-M   'P 1'
#
loop_
_entity.id
_entity.type
_entity.pdbx_description
1 polymer ?
#
loop_
_entity_poly.entity_id
_entity_poly.type
_entity_poly.pdbx_seq_one_letter_code
_entity_poly.pdbx_strand_id
1 'polypeptide(L)'
;MPNTGDKGRQASIEGFANEHIVASLLMKKYQNVSLVDLPLSPYDIIVVRKLETGVENIIRAQVKTARTSVSFTGGTRGGVDREYKSGIKTYTQSPETSDVVIGLKPLANGAFDMYFIPTILIAVWGTKSKGLGMIEPLKNNHFILENCKNKDLILKKCNEYGIILNQKFIV
;
A
#
# COMPACT_ATOMS: atom_id res chain seq x y z
N MET A 1 4.59 -16.21 28.13
CA MET A 1 4.04 -15.19 27.17
C MET A 1 5.22 -14.63 26.37
N PRO A 2 5.14 -14.50 25.05
CA PRO A 2 6.23 -13.87 24.29
C PRO A 2 6.38 -12.42 24.73
N ASN A 3 7.64 -12.04 24.97
CA ASN A 3 8.02 -10.68 25.38
C ASN A 3 7.54 -9.66 24.33
N THR A 4 7.10 -8.48 24.76
CA THR A 4 6.62 -7.41 23.85
C THR A 4 7.68 -7.00 22.83
N GLY A 5 8.97 -7.11 23.15
CA GLY A 5 10.11 -6.89 22.24
C GLY A 5 10.15 -7.88 21.07
N ASP A 6 9.81 -9.14 21.31
CA ASP A 6 9.79 -10.18 20.28
C ASP A 6 8.68 -9.97 19.26
N LYS A 7 7.52 -9.44 19.70
CA LYS A 7 6.40 -9.11 18.79
C LYS A 7 6.75 -7.95 17.84
N GLY A 8 7.43 -6.93 18.34
CA GLY A 8 7.86 -5.80 17.51
C GLY A 8 8.91 -6.21 16.47
N ARG A 9 9.85 -7.03 16.89
CA ARG A 9 10.89 -7.58 16.02
C ARG A 9 10.30 -8.48 14.94
N GLN A 10 9.38 -9.37 15.32
CA GLN A 10 8.69 -10.27 14.39
C GLN A 10 7.85 -9.49 13.38
N ALA A 11 7.14 -8.44 13.80
CA ALA A 11 6.37 -7.58 12.88
C ALA A 11 7.27 -6.83 11.87
N SER A 12 8.47 -6.43 12.28
CA SER A 12 9.44 -5.80 11.36
C SER A 12 9.97 -6.80 10.34
N ILE A 13 10.28 -8.03 10.75
CA ILE A 13 10.73 -9.11 9.85
C ILE A 13 9.62 -9.46 8.85
N GLU A 14 8.37 -9.61 9.33
CA GLU A 14 7.22 -9.91 8.48
C GLU A 14 6.98 -8.77 7.46
N GLY A 15 7.11 -7.50 7.89
CA GLY A 15 6.99 -6.34 7.00
C GLY A 15 8.01 -6.39 5.88
N PHE A 16 9.29 -6.59 6.21
CA PHE A 16 10.37 -6.69 5.23
C PHE A 16 10.19 -7.89 4.27
N ALA A 17 9.81 -9.05 4.80
CA ALA A 17 9.51 -10.22 3.96
C ALA A 17 8.36 -9.94 2.99
N ASN A 18 7.31 -9.24 3.44
CA ASN A 18 6.15 -8.89 2.62
C ASN A 18 6.50 -7.95 1.48
N GLU A 19 7.43 -7.02 1.65
CA GLU A 19 7.94 -6.16 0.58
C GLU A 19 8.58 -7.00 -0.54
N HIS A 20 9.40 -8.00 -0.18
CA HIS A 20 10.03 -8.92 -1.14
C HIS A 20 9.00 -9.81 -1.85
N ILE A 21 8.00 -10.31 -1.13
CA ILE A 21 6.90 -11.10 -1.71
C ILE A 21 6.13 -10.26 -2.72
N VAL A 22 5.72 -9.04 -2.36
CA VAL A 22 5.00 -8.15 -3.28
C VAL A 22 5.86 -7.83 -4.51
N ALA A 23 7.14 -7.49 -4.33
CA ALA A 23 8.04 -7.22 -5.45
C ALA A 23 8.12 -8.43 -6.39
N SER A 24 8.30 -9.65 -5.85
CA SER A 24 8.38 -10.88 -6.64
C SER A 24 7.09 -11.20 -7.40
N LEU A 25 5.92 -10.96 -6.78
CA LEU A 25 4.62 -11.15 -7.42
C LEU A 25 4.39 -10.13 -8.55
N LEU A 26 4.79 -8.88 -8.34
CA LEU A 26 4.69 -7.83 -9.35
C LEU A 26 5.65 -8.07 -10.53
N MET A 27 6.86 -8.59 -10.28
CA MET A 27 7.83 -8.94 -11.32
C MET A 27 7.31 -10.01 -12.29
N LYS A 28 6.39 -10.87 -11.88
CA LYS A 28 5.74 -11.85 -12.77
C LYS A 28 4.86 -11.17 -13.83
N LYS A 29 4.45 -9.94 -13.62
CA LYS A 29 3.57 -9.19 -14.54
C LYS A 29 4.24 -7.96 -15.13
N TYR A 30 5.11 -7.28 -14.38
CA TYR A 30 5.76 -6.05 -14.78
C TYR A 30 7.28 -6.27 -14.86
N GLN A 31 7.89 -5.87 -15.99
CA GLN A 31 9.32 -6.12 -16.23
C GLN A 31 10.24 -5.32 -15.30
N ASN A 32 9.82 -4.12 -14.91
CA ASN A 32 10.64 -3.20 -14.13
C ASN A 32 9.99 -2.95 -12.77
N VAL A 33 10.39 -3.76 -11.79
CA VAL A 33 9.99 -3.61 -10.37
C VAL A 33 11.27 -3.60 -9.54
N SER A 34 11.38 -2.65 -8.62
CA SER A 34 12.53 -2.51 -7.73
C SER A 34 12.09 -2.26 -6.30
N LEU A 35 12.75 -2.93 -5.35
CA LEU A 35 12.71 -2.55 -3.94
C LEU A 35 13.46 -1.24 -3.74
N VAL A 36 12.99 -0.41 -2.83
CA VAL A 36 13.60 0.87 -2.47
C VAL A 36 14.31 0.72 -1.14
N ASP A 37 15.62 0.66 -1.18
CA ASP A 37 16.48 0.58 0.00
C ASP A 37 16.94 1.99 0.41
N LEU A 38 16.00 2.82 0.82
CA LEU A 38 16.26 4.17 1.33
C LEU A 38 15.69 4.30 2.75
N PRO A 39 16.49 4.62 3.78
CA PRO A 39 16.10 4.61 5.21
C PRO A 39 14.98 5.54 5.41
N LEU A 40 14.35 6.26 4.97
CA LEU A 40 13.21 7.16 5.25
C LEU A 40 12.26 7.28 4.06
N SER A 41 12.37 6.37 3.10
CA SER A 41 11.45 6.37 1.96
C SER A 41 9.99 6.18 2.43
N PRO A 42 9.05 6.97 1.93
CA PRO A 42 7.63 6.78 2.21
C PRO A 42 7.00 5.65 1.37
N TYR A 43 7.79 4.99 0.51
CA TYR A 43 7.38 3.85 -0.31
C TYR A 43 8.50 2.81 -0.35
N ASP A 44 8.12 1.54 -0.55
CA ASP A 44 8.99 0.38 -0.47
C ASP A 44 9.35 -0.19 -1.85
N ILE A 45 8.51 0.08 -2.86
CA ILE A 45 8.63 -0.50 -4.19
C ILE A 45 8.36 0.58 -5.25
N ILE A 46 9.11 0.48 -6.35
CA ILE A 46 8.85 1.21 -7.59
C ILE A 46 8.46 0.20 -8.67
N VAL A 47 7.35 0.48 -9.37
CA VAL A 47 6.94 -0.21 -10.60
C VAL A 47 7.04 0.75 -11.76
N VAL A 48 7.85 0.42 -12.76
CA VAL A 48 7.97 1.24 -13.98
C VAL A 48 7.26 0.54 -15.12
N ARG A 49 6.32 1.24 -15.75
CA ARG A 49 5.57 0.77 -16.91
C ARG A 49 5.86 1.66 -18.10
N LYS A 50 6.26 1.08 -19.21
CA LYS A 50 6.37 1.80 -20.48
C LYS A 50 4.98 1.88 -21.11
N LEU A 51 4.51 3.10 -21.36
CA LEU A 51 3.24 3.35 -22.05
C LEU A 51 3.42 3.17 -23.57
N GLU A 52 2.31 3.03 -24.29
CA GLU A 52 2.31 2.94 -25.77
C GLU A 52 2.98 4.16 -26.44
N THR A 53 2.90 5.30 -25.78
CA THR A 53 3.58 6.54 -26.19
C THR A 53 5.10 6.50 -26.05
N GLY A 54 5.67 5.45 -25.41
CA GLY A 54 7.08 5.36 -25.06
C GLY A 54 7.45 6.06 -23.76
N VAL A 55 6.53 6.80 -23.14
CA VAL A 55 6.75 7.45 -21.84
C VAL A 55 6.69 6.43 -20.72
N GLU A 56 7.55 6.58 -19.72
CA GLU A 56 7.54 5.74 -18.52
C GLU A 56 6.57 6.29 -17.47
N ASN A 57 5.69 5.40 -16.99
CA ASN A 57 4.85 5.66 -15.83
C ASN A 57 5.48 4.99 -14.61
N ILE A 58 5.98 5.79 -13.68
CA ILE A 58 6.61 5.34 -12.43
C ILE A 58 5.55 5.34 -11.33
N ILE A 59 5.30 4.18 -10.72
CA ILE A 59 4.35 4.00 -9.62
C ILE A 59 5.13 3.72 -8.35
N ARG A 60 4.94 4.55 -7.32
CA ARG A 60 5.55 4.42 -6.00
C ARG A 60 4.56 3.68 -5.10
N ALA A 61 4.95 2.53 -4.56
CA ALA A 61 4.09 1.67 -3.78
C ALA A 61 4.60 1.48 -2.35
N GLN A 62 3.74 1.70 -1.35
CA GLN A 62 3.97 1.34 0.04
C GLN A 62 3.34 -0.01 0.31
N VAL A 63 4.07 -0.95 0.90
CA VAL A 63 3.56 -2.27 1.28
C VAL A 63 3.06 -2.27 2.74
N LYS A 64 1.94 -2.93 2.97
CA LYS A 64 1.36 -3.16 4.29
C LYS A 64 0.87 -4.59 4.43
N THR A 65 1.13 -5.22 5.58
CA THR A 65 0.49 -6.49 5.93
C THR A 65 -1.01 -6.24 6.13
N ALA A 66 -1.84 -7.02 5.45
CA ALA A 66 -3.30 -6.96 5.55
C ALA A 66 -3.84 -8.26 6.13
N ARG A 67 -4.59 -8.20 7.23
CA ARG A 67 -5.29 -9.36 7.81
C ARG A 67 -6.80 -9.19 7.67
N THR A 68 -7.38 -8.26 8.37
CA THR A 68 -8.81 -7.87 8.29
C THR A 68 -8.99 -6.48 7.72
N SER A 69 -7.95 -5.66 7.76
CA SER A 69 -7.91 -4.29 7.25
C SER A 69 -6.53 -3.95 6.71
N VAL A 70 -6.43 -2.88 5.94
CA VAL A 70 -5.17 -2.26 5.51
C VAL A 70 -4.99 -0.94 6.24
N SER A 71 -3.82 -0.74 6.88
CA SER A 71 -3.42 0.53 7.48
C SER A 71 -2.81 1.46 6.41
N PHE A 72 -3.14 2.74 6.48
CA PHE A 72 -2.61 3.78 5.59
C PHE A 72 -1.57 4.67 6.28
N THR A 73 -1.17 4.33 7.50
CA THR A 73 -0.19 5.13 8.24
C THR A 73 1.24 4.73 7.88
N GLY A 74 2.08 5.71 7.69
CA GLY A 74 3.53 5.61 7.51
C GLY A 74 4.29 6.30 8.62
N GLY A 75 5.62 6.23 8.57
CA GLY A 75 6.54 6.79 9.55
C GLY A 75 7.00 5.78 10.59
N THR A 76 8.12 6.09 11.24
CA THR A 76 8.70 5.22 12.26
C THR A 76 7.89 5.32 13.55
N ARG A 77 7.24 4.25 13.92
CA ARG A 77 6.72 4.09 15.28
C ARG A 77 7.88 3.63 16.16
N GLY A 78 8.17 4.35 17.25
CA GLY A 78 9.12 3.89 18.25
C GLY A 78 8.76 2.49 18.70
N GLY A 79 9.66 1.51 18.53
CA GLY A 79 9.49 0.17 19.08
C GLY A 79 9.66 0.21 20.60
N VAL A 80 9.07 -0.76 21.30
CA VAL A 80 9.12 -0.87 22.77
C VAL A 80 10.56 -0.96 23.32
N ASP A 81 11.51 -1.41 22.49
CA ASP A 81 12.93 -1.57 22.85
C ASP A 81 13.81 -0.38 22.46
N ARG A 82 13.24 0.73 22.01
CA ARG A 82 14.05 1.91 21.63
C ARG A 82 14.03 2.91 22.78
N GLU A 83 15.16 3.08 23.46
CA GLU A 83 15.44 4.24 24.31
C GLU A 83 15.36 5.56 23.53
N TYR A 84 15.39 5.45 22.21
CA TYR A 84 15.36 6.53 21.26
C TYR A 84 13.92 6.81 20.79
N LYS A 85 13.37 7.94 21.22
CA LYS A 85 12.13 8.47 20.66
C LYS A 85 12.44 9.09 19.29
N SER A 86 12.11 8.37 18.21
CA SER A 86 12.19 8.93 16.86
C SER A 86 11.37 10.22 16.79
N GLY A 87 11.98 11.33 16.39
CA GLY A 87 11.29 12.59 16.10
C GLY A 87 10.42 12.53 14.83
N ILE A 88 10.40 11.38 14.15
CA ILE A 88 9.60 11.19 12.92
C ILE A 88 8.14 11.00 13.32
N LYS A 89 7.33 11.96 12.96
CA LYS A 89 5.89 11.91 13.14
C LYS A 89 5.28 10.87 12.19
N THR A 90 4.30 10.12 12.70
CA THR A 90 3.45 9.27 11.84
C THR A 90 2.63 10.17 10.91
N TYR A 91 2.46 9.74 9.67
CA TYR A 91 1.64 10.41 8.66
C TYR A 91 0.68 9.41 8.01
N THR A 92 -0.35 9.91 7.37
CA THR A 92 -1.23 9.10 6.51
C THR A 92 -0.70 9.17 5.09
N GLN A 93 -0.66 8.03 4.40
CA GLN A 93 -0.25 7.97 2.99
C GLN A 93 -1.16 8.86 2.13
N SER A 94 -0.54 9.59 1.23
CA SER A 94 -1.16 10.55 0.32
C SER A 94 -0.44 10.55 -1.03
N PRO A 95 -0.96 11.22 -2.06
CA PRO A 95 -0.28 11.33 -3.35
C PRO A 95 1.13 11.95 -3.28
N GLU A 96 1.43 12.73 -2.23
CA GLU A 96 2.77 13.29 -2.02
C GLU A 96 3.76 12.22 -1.55
N THR A 97 3.30 11.22 -0.80
CA THR A 97 4.17 10.18 -0.20
C THR A 97 4.33 8.95 -1.07
N SER A 98 3.23 8.46 -1.67
CA SER A 98 3.23 7.31 -2.58
C SER A 98 2.01 7.39 -3.50
N ASP A 99 1.99 6.59 -4.56
CA ASP A 99 0.87 6.56 -5.51
C ASP A 99 -0.17 5.50 -5.13
N VAL A 100 0.28 4.43 -4.46
CA VAL A 100 -0.57 3.30 -4.07
C VAL A 100 -0.07 2.68 -2.76
N VAL A 101 -0.99 2.22 -1.93
CA VAL A 101 -0.72 1.30 -0.83
C VAL A 101 -1.10 -0.10 -1.29
N ILE A 102 -0.20 -1.06 -1.13
CA ILE A 102 -0.44 -2.48 -1.44
C ILE A 102 -0.61 -3.24 -0.13
N GLY A 103 -1.84 -3.66 0.14
CA GLY A 103 -2.15 -4.55 1.27
C GLY A 103 -1.90 -6.01 0.88
N LEU A 104 -0.89 -6.67 1.45
CA LEU A 104 -0.62 -8.08 1.22
C LEU A 104 -1.33 -8.93 2.27
N LYS A 105 -2.27 -9.77 1.83
CA LYS A 105 -3.01 -10.71 2.69
C LYS A 105 -2.53 -12.13 2.45
N PRO A 106 -1.90 -12.77 3.45
CA PRO A 106 -1.59 -14.20 3.36
C PRO A 106 -2.87 -15.04 3.42
N LEU A 107 -2.92 -16.10 2.63
CA LEU A 107 -3.99 -17.08 2.60
C LEU A 107 -3.56 -18.39 3.25
N ALA A 108 -4.52 -19.22 3.70
CA ALA A 108 -4.25 -20.47 4.39
C ALA A 108 -3.50 -21.51 3.52
N ASN A 109 -3.60 -21.40 2.20
CA ASN A 109 -2.91 -22.28 1.24
C ASN A 109 -1.50 -21.81 0.87
N GLY A 110 -0.96 -20.80 1.55
CA GLY A 110 0.34 -20.21 1.25
C GLY A 110 0.36 -19.22 0.07
N ALA A 111 -0.77 -18.98 -0.57
CA ALA A 111 -0.92 -17.93 -1.57
C ALA A 111 -1.15 -16.56 -0.91
N PHE A 112 -1.22 -15.52 -1.74
CA PHE A 112 -1.41 -14.14 -1.28
C PHE A 112 -2.44 -13.42 -2.14
N ASP A 113 -3.26 -12.59 -1.50
CA ASP A 113 -4.04 -11.56 -2.18
C ASP A 113 -3.36 -10.20 -2.01
N MET A 114 -3.36 -9.40 -3.07
CA MET A 114 -2.88 -8.02 -3.05
C MET A 114 -4.07 -7.06 -3.23
N TYR A 115 -4.22 -6.13 -2.30
CA TYR A 115 -5.21 -5.05 -2.41
C TYR A 115 -4.49 -3.79 -2.87
N PHE A 116 -4.84 -3.26 -4.04
CA PHE A 116 -4.24 -2.06 -4.60
C PHE A 116 -5.09 -0.84 -4.25
N ILE A 117 -4.64 -0.03 -3.32
CA ILE A 117 -5.36 1.12 -2.80
C ILE A 117 -4.65 2.41 -3.25
N PRO A 118 -5.14 3.10 -4.29
CA PRO A 118 -4.60 4.40 -4.69
C PRO A 118 -4.64 5.41 -3.55
N THR A 119 -3.57 6.14 -3.34
CA THR A 119 -3.50 7.15 -2.27
C THR A 119 -4.49 8.29 -2.48
N ILE A 120 -4.93 8.51 -3.70
CA ILE A 120 -6.05 9.38 -4.05
C ILE A 120 -7.33 8.99 -3.28
N LEU A 121 -7.63 7.69 -3.17
CA LEU A 121 -8.79 7.20 -2.40
C LEU A 121 -8.60 7.41 -0.90
N ILE A 122 -7.39 7.24 -0.39
CA ILE A 122 -7.07 7.48 1.02
C ILE A 122 -7.37 8.94 1.37
N ALA A 123 -6.96 9.87 0.52
CA ALA A 123 -7.25 11.29 0.67
C ALA A 123 -8.77 11.58 0.66
N VAL A 124 -9.54 10.94 -0.23
CA VAL A 124 -10.99 11.08 -0.32
C VAL A 124 -11.69 10.50 0.92
N TRP A 125 -11.24 9.35 1.40
CA TRP A 125 -11.83 8.72 2.60
C TRP A 125 -11.50 9.48 3.89
N GLY A 126 -10.32 10.10 3.99
CA GLY A 126 -9.86 10.78 5.18
C GLY A 126 -9.68 9.84 6.39
N THR A 127 -9.44 8.55 6.17
CA THR A 127 -9.30 7.53 7.20
C THR A 127 -7.90 6.95 7.25
N LYS A 128 -7.51 6.40 8.41
CA LYS A 128 -6.19 5.78 8.61
C LYS A 128 -6.14 4.29 8.24
N SER A 129 -7.27 3.69 7.93
CA SER A 129 -7.39 2.29 7.53
C SER A 129 -8.72 2.00 6.85
N LYS A 130 -8.81 0.87 6.14
CA LYS A 130 -10.07 0.32 5.61
C LYS A 130 -10.13 -1.19 5.83
N GLY A 131 -11.31 -1.69 6.20
CA GLY A 131 -11.61 -3.11 6.24
C GLY A 131 -11.58 -3.75 4.85
N LEU A 132 -11.03 -4.96 4.73
CA LEU A 132 -10.87 -5.63 3.43
C LEU A 132 -12.20 -5.86 2.71
N GLY A 133 -13.27 -6.18 3.45
CA GLY A 133 -14.61 -6.35 2.87
C GLY A 133 -15.16 -5.08 2.21
N MET A 134 -14.73 -3.89 2.64
CA MET A 134 -15.15 -2.61 2.05
C MET A 134 -14.42 -2.28 0.75
N ILE A 135 -13.30 -2.93 0.49
CA ILE A 135 -12.41 -2.69 -0.65
C ILE A 135 -12.14 -3.97 -1.45
N GLU A 136 -13.02 -4.97 -1.32
CA GLU A 136 -12.89 -6.26 -2.01
C GLU A 136 -12.69 -6.11 -3.54
N PRO A 137 -13.34 -5.17 -4.25
CA PRO A 137 -13.11 -4.97 -5.68
C PRO A 137 -11.69 -4.49 -6.06
N LEU A 138 -10.90 -4.04 -5.08
CA LEU A 138 -9.50 -3.63 -5.30
C LEU A 138 -8.52 -4.81 -5.18
N LYS A 139 -9.01 -5.99 -4.79
CA LYS A 139 -8.23 -7.21 -4.65
C LYS A 139 -7.72 -7.72 -6.00
N ASN A 140 -6.41 -7.88 -6.11
CA ASN A 140 -5.71 -8.36 -7.32
C ASN A 140 -6.10 -7.59 -8.60
N ASN A 141 -6.63 -6.37 -8.44
CA ASN A 141 -7.13 -5.54 -9.53
C ASN A 141 -6.00 -4.68 -10.11
N HIS A 142 -5.26 -5.25 -11.04
CA HIS A 142 -4.13 -4.59 -11.69
C HIS A 142 -4.53 -3.34 -12.49
N PHE A 143 -5.76 -3.26 -12.99
CA PHE A 143 -6.27 -2.05 -13.63
C PHE A 143 -6.21 -0.84 -12.68
N ILE A 144 -6.55 -1.06 -11.41
CA ILE A 144 -6.48 -0.01 -10.38
C ILE A 144 -5.02 0.39 -10.11
N LEU A 145 -4.09 -0.58 -10.00
CA LEU A 145 -2.67 -0.30 -9.84
C LEU A 145 -2.14 0.54 -11.00
N GLU A 146 -2.45 0.12 -12.22
CA GLU A 146 -1.96 0.73 -13.45
C GLU A 146 -2.46 2.16 -13.68
N ASN A 147 -3.61 2.49 -13.12
CA ASN A 147 -4.26 3.80 -13.25
C ASN A 147 -4.30 4.59 -11.93
N CYS A 148 -3.55 4.18 -10.91
CA CYS A 148 -3.66 4.71 -9.54
C CYS A 148 -3.45 6.23 -9.42
N LYS A 149 -2.82 6.88 -10.40
CA LYS A 149 -2.61 8.34 -10.46
C LYS A 149 -3.72 9.11 -11.19
N ASN A 150 -4.61 8.42 -11.89
CA ASN A 150 -5.71 9.05 -12.61
C ASN A 150 -6.93 9.18 -11.69
N LYS A 151 -7.07 10.34 -11.04
CA LYS A 151 -8.11 10.59 -10.03
C LYS A 151 -9.51 10.34 -10.56
N ASP A 152 -9.85 10.91 -11.71
CA ASP A 152 -11.22 10.83 -12.24
C ASP A 152 -11.60 9.40 -12.61
N LEU A 153 -10.67 8.68 -13.24
CA LEU A 153 -10.86 7.29 -13.60
C LEU A 153 -11.00 6.40 -12.37
N ILE A 154 -10.17 6.59 -11.34
CA ILE A 154 -10.22 5.83 -10.09
C ILE A 154 -11.52 6.09 -9.35
N LEU A 155 -11.95 7.34 -9.19
CA LEU A 155 -13.21 7.66 -8.53
C LEU A 155 -14.41 7.08 -9.28
N LYS A 156 -14.42 7.19 -10.62
CA LYS A 156 -15.46 6.59 -11.46
C LYS A 156 -15.52 5.07 -11.26
N LYS A 157 -14.37 4.37 -11.32
CA LYS A 157 -14.30 2.92 -11.15
C LYS A 157 -14.73 2.47 -9.75
N CYS A 158 -14.31 3.18 -8.71
CA CYS A 158 -14.74 2.88 -7.34
C CYS A 158 -16.25 3.02 -7.17
N ASN A 159 -16.86 4.01 -7.80
CA ASN A 159 -18.30 4.18 -7.80
C ASN A 159 -19.01 3.03 -8.54
N GLU A 160 -18.50 2.63 -9.72
CA GLU A 160 -19.00 1.46 -10.46
C GLU A 160 -18.89 0.15 -9.63
N TYR A 161 -17.88 0.02 -8.80
CA TYR A 161 -17.67 -1.12 -7.89
C TYR A 161 -18.48 -1.05 -6.59
N GLY A 162 -19.25 0.01 -6.38
CA GLY A 162 -20.01 0.21 -5.14
C GLY A 162 -19.13 0.53 -3.91
N ILE A 163 -17.88 0.98 -4.11
CA ILE A 163 -17.01 1.41 -3.02
C ILE A 163 -17.50 2.77 -2.52
N ILE A 164 -17.85 2.85 -1.24
CA ILE A 164 -18.37 4.08 -0.63
C ILE A 164 -17.25 5.12 -0.57
N LEU A 165 -17.49 6.25 -1.23
CA LEU A 165 -16.68 7.45 -1.17
C LEU A 165 -17.35 8.48 -0.24
N ASN A 166 -16.60 9.23 0.55
CA ASN A 166 -17.18 10.29 1.36
C ASN A 166 -17.76 11.39 0.46
N GLN A 167 -19.05 11.71 0.66
CA GLN A 167 -19.83 12.63 -0.20
C GLN A 167 -19.28 14.05 -0.33
N LYS A 168 -18.28 14.46 0.47
CA LYS A 168 -17.69 15.82 0.42
C LYS A 168 -16.85 16.11 -0.84
N PHE A 169 -16.61 15.13 -1.69
CA PHE A 169 -15.72 15.24 -2.85
C PHE A 169 -16.37 14.86 -4.19
N ILE A 170 -17.68 14.66 -4.20
CA ILE A 170 -18.44 14.48 -5.44
C ILE A 170 -19.02 15.85 -5.82
N VAL A 171 -18.22 16.66 -6.49
CA VAL A 171 -18.67 17.87 -7.22
C VAL A 171 -18.11 17.77 -8.62
#